data_d19a2b932f17b383b458da3d8fa6f33b
#
_entry.id   d19a2b932f17b383b458da3d8fa6f33b
#
_cell.length_a   1.000
_cell.length_b   1.000
_cell.length_c   1.000
_cell.angle_alpha   90.00
_cell.angle_beta   90.00
_cell.angle_gamma   90.00
#
_symmetry.space_group_name_H-M   'P 1'
#
loop_
_entity.id
_entity.type
_entity.pdbx_description
1 polymer ?
#
loop_
_entity_poly.entity_id
_entity_poly.type
_entity_poly.pdbx_seq_one_letter_code
_entity_poly.pdbx_strand_id
1 'polypeptide(L)'
;MNRQSASSSRRPGTRPVAAPLARLTVLVAALGASVWLTACVPLAVTGVAVGAMAATDRRTLGAQTDDQAIELKALGQVRDTVVNTGGVSITSYNRKVLLTGQVPDEDTKAKVERIVTSLPNVRGVHNELQIAGRVGLGTTTNDTALTARVKTAMIEEKDLNAQSVKVVTEAGVVYLMGMVSRAEGERA
;
A
#
# COMPACT_ATOMS: atom_id res chain seq x y z
N MET A 1 19.06 91.63 18.27
CA MET A 1 17.73 91.28 18.80
C MET A 1 16.87 90.83 17.65
N ASN A 2 16.66 89.55 17.44
CA ASN A 2 15.47 89.03 16.76
C ASN A 2 15.36 87.55 16.99
N ARG A 3 14.30 87.14 17.70
CA ARG A 3 13.97 85.76 17.96
C ARG A 3 13.10 85.25 16.79
N GLN A 4 13.55 84.22 16.10
CA GLN A 4 12.72 83.54 15.16
C GLN A 4 12.28 82.20 15.79
N SER A 5 10.99 82.13 16.03
CA SER A 5 10.27 80.92 16.50
C SER A 5 10.16 79.90 15.36
N ALA A 6 10.73 78.73 15.53
CA ALA A 6 10.54 77.59 14.61
C ALA A 6 9.27 76.81 14.98
N SER A 7 8.25 76.91 14.12
CA SER A 7 7.03 76.18 14.18
C SER A 7 7.29 74.74 13.73
N SER A 8 7.19 73.80 14.65
CA SER A 8 7.23 72.33 14.40
C SER A 8 5.85 71.83 13.91
N SER A 9 5.71 71.66 12.61
CA SER A 9 4.54 70.99 12.06
C SER A 9 4.63 69.49 12.25
N ARG A 10 3.82 68.95 13.18
CA ARG A 10 3.60 67.49 13.34
C ARG A 10 2.78 66.98 12.17
N ARG A 11 3.36 66.10 11.34
CA ARG A 11 2.65 65.33 10.32
C ARG A 11 1.84 64.21 11.03
N PRO A 12 0.56 63.97 10.68
CA PRO A 12 -0.19 62.85 11.20
C PRO A 12 0.34 61.54 10.59
N GLY A 13 0.76 60.62 11.45
CA GLY A 13 1.20 59.28 11.05
C GLY A 13 0.03 58.47 10.52
N THR A 14 0.07 58.15 9.25
CA THR A 14 -0.83 57.17 8.62
C THR A 14 -0.48 55.78 9.14
N ARG A 15 -1.37 55.21 9.96
CA ARG A 15 -1.26 53.82 10.42
C ARG A 15 -1.58 52.90 9.24
N PRO A 16 -0.75 51.93 8.89
CA PRO A 16 -1.08 50.94 7.84
C PRO A 16 -2.18 49.99 8.31
N VAL A 17 -3.32 50.01 7.63
CA VAL A 17 -4.50 49.15 7.87
C VAL A 17 -4.29 47.71 7.31
N ALA A 18 -3.04 47.29 7.06
CA ALA A 18 -2.69 46.04 6.39
C ALA A 18 -2.59 44.82 7.32
N ALA A 19 -2.91 44.93 8.61
CA ALA A 19 -2.68 43.84 9.58
C ALA A 19 -3.69 42.63 9.56
N PRO A 20 -4.95 42.77 9.17
CA PRO A 20 -5.85 41.61 9.21
C PRO A 20 -5.69 40.62 8.03
N LEU A 21 -5.39 41.15 6.82
CA LEU A 21 -5.24 40.28 5.64
C LEU A 21 -3.97 39.43 5.68
N ALA A 22 -2.87 39.99 6.18
CA ALA A 22 -1.60 39.23 6.35
C ALA A 22 -1.72 38.12 7.39
N ARG A 23 -2.54 38.30 8.43
CA ARG A 23 -2.80 37.23 9.43
C ARG A 23 -3.69 36.13 8.89
N LEU A 24 -4.64 36.47 8.04
CA LEU A 24 -5.53 35.49 7.40
C LEU A 24 -4.75 34.61 6.40
N THR A 25 -3.84 35.18 5.60
CA THR A 25 -3.02 34.42 4.66
C THR A 25 -2.03 33.49 5.37
N VAL A 26 -1.45 33.91 6.49
CA VAL A 26 -0.57 33.03 7.31
C VAL A 26 -1.34 31.87 7.94
N LEU A 27 -2.57 32.13 8.42
CA LEU A 27 -3.43 31.06 8.98
C LEU A 27 -3.87 30.06 7.91
N VAL A 28 -4.23 30.49 6.73
CA VAL A 28 -4.60 29.60 5.61
C VAL A 28 -3.39 28.79 5.13
N ALA A 29 -2.21 29.41 5.06
CA ALA A 29 -0.97 28.72 4.70
C ALA A 29 -0.56 27.68 5.76
N ALA A 30 -0.75 27.98 7.05
CA ALA A 30 -0.46 27.06 8.15
C ALA A 30 -1.44 25.86 8.18
N LEU A 31 -2.74 26.09 7.89
CA LEU A 31 -3.71 24.99 7.75
C LEU A 31 -3.42 24.13 6.49
N GLY A 32 -3.02 24.74 5.39
CA GLY A 32 -2.65 24.01 4.16
C GLY A 32 -1.40 23.14 4.36
N ALA A 33 -0.40 23.61 5.09
CA ALA A 33 0.83 22.86 5.38
C ALA A 33 0.59 21.66 6.29
N SER A 34 -0.38 21.71 7.20
CA SER A 34 -0.69 20.60 8.12
C SER A 34 -1.36 19.40 7.43
N VAL A 35 -2.07 19.60 6.32
CA VAL A 35 -2.70 18.51 5.55
C VAL A 35 -1.66 17.66 4.81
N TRP A 36 -0.53 18.24 4.42
CA TRP A 36 0.53 17.51 3.70
C TRP A 36 1.45 16.69 4.61
N LEU A 37 1.50 16.99 5.92
CA LEU A 37 2.33 16.23 6.86
C LEU A 37 1.64 14.96 7.39
N THR A 38 0.33 14.81 7.23
CA THR A 38 -0.39 13.61 7.69
C THR A 38 -0.22 12.42 6.76
N ALA A 39 0.28 12.59 5.54
CA ALA A 39 0.55 11.50 4.60
C ALA A 39 1.76 10.62 4.97
N CYS A 40 2.62 11.06 5.90
CA CYS A 40 3.84 10.37 6.31
C CYS A 40 3.90 10.02 7.80
N VAL A 41 2.77 9.98 8.54
CA VAL A 41 2.76 9.42 9.89
C VAL A 41 2.41 7.93 9.82
N PRO A 42 3.40 7.06 9.59
CA PRO A 42 3.19 5.66 9.84
C PRO A 42 3.41 5.40 11.33
N LEU A 43 2.49 4.75 11.96
CA LEU A 43 2.72 3.82 13.04
C LEU A 43 2.95 4.29 14.48
N ALA A 44 3.05 5.55 14.82
CA ALA A 44 3.31 5.89 16.23
C ALA A 44 2.05 6.04 17.11
N VAL A 45 0.86 6.19 16.52
CA VAL A 45 -0.39 6.44 17.29
C VAL A 45 -1.37 5.25 17.26
N THR A 46 -1.09 4.21 16.47
CA THR A 46 -2.04 3.11 16.24
C THR A 46 -1.71 1.81 16.99
N GLY A 47 -0.96 1.87 18.08
CA GLY A 47 -0.65 0.67 18.88
C GLY A 47 -1.89 -0.14 19.28
N VAL A 48 -3.05 0.51 19.45
CA VAL A 48 -4.31 -0.17 19.78
C VAL A 48 -5.01 -0.73 18.55
N ALA A 49 -4.99 -0.01 17.41
CA ALA A 49 -5.65 -0.49 16.17
C ALA A 49 -4.87 -1.61 15.50
N VAL A 50 -3.52 -1.54 15.51
CA VAL A 50 -2.66 -2.61 15.01
C VAL A 50 -2.79 -3.87 15.87
N GLY A 51 -2.94 -3.74 17.19
CA GLY A 51 -3.17 -4.87 18.08
C GLY A 51 -4.50 -5.58 17.81
N ALA A 52 -5.57 -4.86 17.49
CA ALA A 52 -6.88 -5.44 17.20
C ALA A 52 -6.89 -6.17 15.82
N MET A 53 -6.20 -5.65 14.81
CA MET A 53 -6.06 -6.34 13.52
C MET A 53 -5.13 -7.55 13.60
N ALA A 54 -4.07 -7.51 14.40
CA ALA A 54 -3.18 -8.64 14.63
C ALA A 54 -3.88 -9.80 15.38
N ALA A 55 -4.91 -9.50 16.18
CA ALA A 55 -5.65 -10.53 16.92
C ALA A 55 -6.55 -11.40 16.03
N THR A 56 -6.90 -10.95 14.82
CA THR A 56 -7.74 -11.68 13.85
C THR A 56 -6.95 -12.44 12.81
N ASP A 57 -5.68 -12.09 12.57
CA ASP A 57 -4.79 -12.81 11.67
C ASP A 57 -4.14 -13.99 12.40
N ARG A 58 -4.37 -15.21 11.90
CA ARG A 58 -3.83 -16.44 12.50
C ARG A 58 -2.32 -16.62 12.32
N ARG A 59 -1.67 -15.75 11.54
CA ARG A 59 -0.22 -15.74 11.41
C ARG A 59 0.43 -15.07 12.61
N THR A 60 1.62 -15.55 12.99
CA THR A 60 2.44 -14.84 13.97
C THR A 60 2.94 -13.51 13.40
N LEU A 61 3.22 -12.51 14.24
CA LEU A 61 3.82 -11.25 13.81
C LEU A 61 5.14 -11.48 13.05
N GLY A 62 5.94 -12.46 13.49
CA GLY A 62 7.15 -12.86 12.78
C GLY A 62 6.87 -13.35 11.36
N ALA A 63 5.83 -14.17 11.16
CA ALA A 63 5.45 -14.62 9.83
C ALA A 63 4.96 -13.48 8.93
N GLN A 64 4.21 -12.50 9.48
CA GLN A 64 3.79 -11.32 8.75
C GLN A 64 4.96 -10.44 8.32
N THR A 65 5.95 -10.24 9.22
CA THR A 65 7.19 -9.51 8.92
C THR A 65 8.04 -10.24 7.87
N ASP A 66 8.16 -11.57 7.98
CA ASP A 66 8.85 -12.38 6.98
C ASP A 66 8.16 -12.29 5.62
N ASP A 67 6.83 -12.34 5.57
CA ASP A 67 6.08 -12.21 4.33
C ASP A 67 6.34 -10.88 3.63
N GLN A 68 6.34 -9.76 4.35
CA GLN A 68 6.69 -8.46 3.80
C GLN A 68 8.14 -8.39 3.32
N ALA A 69 9.06 -8.94 4.09
CA ALA A 69 10.47 -8.97 3.71
C ALA A 69 10.72 -9.84 2.46
N ILE A 70 10.00 -10.96 2.32
CA ILE A 70 10.03 -11.81 1.13
C ILE A 70 9.51 -11.04 -0.09
N GLU A 71 8.33 -10.40 0.01
CA GLU A 71 7.75 -9.64 -1.10
C GLU A 71 8.69 -8.53 -1.59
N LEU A 72 9.27 -7.74 -0.68
CA LEU A 72 10.21 -6.66 -1.03
C LEU A 72 11.50 -7.17 -1.67
N LYS A 73 12.11 -8.23 -1.10
CA LYS A 73 13.34 -8.81 -1.64
C LYS A 73 13.10 -9.47 -2.99
N ALA A 74 12.00 -10.23 -3.12
CA ALA A 74 11.62 -10.87 -4.35
C ALA A 74 11.41 -9.85 -5.47
N LEU A 75 10.65 -8.79 -5.19
CA LEU A 75 10.39 -7.72 -6.15
C LEU A 75 11.67 -7.01 -6.61
N GLY A 76 12.59 -6.72 -5.66
CA GLY A 76 13.90 -6.14 -5.98
C GLY A 76 14.72 -7.06 -6.88
N GLN A 77 14.95 -8.31 -6.48
CA GLN A 77 15.78 -9.25 -7.24
C GLN A 77 15.19 -9.60 -8.62
N VAL A 78 13.88 -9.73 -8.71
CA VAL A 78 13.21 -9.99 -9.99
C VAL A 78 13.38 -8.79 -10.93
N ARG A 79 13.17 -7.55 -10.46
CA ARG A 79 13.37 -6.34 -11.26
C ARG A 79 14.82 -6.16 -11.73
N ASP A 80 15.78 -6.45 -10.87
CA ASP A 80 17.21 -6.28 -11.17
C ASP A 80 17.73 -7.35 -12.16
N THR A 81 17.09 -8.52 -12.16
CA THR A 81 17.62 -9.69 -12.89
C THR A 81 16.87 -9.97 -14.18
N VAL A 82 15.62 -9.57 -14.27
CA VAL A 82 14.73 -9.88 -15.40
C VAL A 82 14.23 -8.61 -16.06
N VAL A 83 14.54 -8.47 -17.34
CA VAL A 83 14.06 -7.34 -18.16
C VAL A 83 12.57 -7.56 -18.48
N ASN A 84 11.77 -6.48 -18.46
CA ASN A 84 10.33 -6.51 -18.79
C ASN A 84 9.42 -7.26 -17.78
N THR A 85 9.71 -7.20 -16.50
CA THR A 85 8.85 -7.78 -15.43
C THR A 85 7.70 -6.88 -15.00
N GLY A 86 7.33 -5.89 -15.78
CA GLY A 86 6.27 -4.93 -15.42
C GLY A 86 4.88 -5.53 -15.21
N GLY A 87 4.73 -6.84 -15.42
CA GLY A 87 3.49 -7.57 -15.19
C GLY A 87 3.56 -8.65 -14.08
N VAL A 88 4.68 -8.75 -13.35
CA VAL A 88 4.83 -9.76 -12.28
C VAL A 88 4.38 -9.19 -10.95
N SER A 89 3.44 -9.86 -10.31
CA SER A 89 2.96 -9.62 -8.96
C SER A 89 3.45 -10.74 -8.03
N ILE A 90 3.93 -10.37 -6.85
CA ILE A 90 4.51 -11.28 -5.87
C ILE A 90 3.75 -11.09 -4.56
N THR A 91 3.09 -12.14 -4.10
CA THR A 91 2.33 -12.13 -2.86
C THR A 91 2.82 -13.24 -1.94
N SER A 92 3.22 -12.89 -0.72
CA SER A 92 3.60 -13.86 0.31
C SER A 92 2.54 -13.99 1.39
N TYR A 93 2.29 -15.21 1.82
CA TYR A 93 1.41 -15.53 2.94
C TYR A 93 1.95 -16.74 3.69
N ASN A 94 2.28 -16.57 4.97
CA ASN A 94 2.89 -17.59 5.82
C ASN A 94 4.12 -18.25 5.17
N ARG A 95 4.97 -17.41 4.52
CA ARG A 95 6.21 -17.81 3.81
C ARG A 95 5.99 -18.67 2.57
N LYS A 96 4.75 -18.79 2.10
CA LYS A 96 4.42 -19.34 0.78
C LYS A 96 4.18 -18.17 -0.17
N VAL A 97 4.79 -18.23 -1.34
CA VAL A 97 4.74 -17.15 -2.32
C VAL A 97 3.87 -17.56 -3.50
N LEU A 98 2.95 -16.70 -3.86
CA LEU A 98 2.19 -16.76 -5.09
C LEU A 98 2.79 -15.76 -6.08
N LEU A 99 3.12 -16.24 -7.27
CA LEU A 99 3.56 -15.43 -8.42
C LEU A 99 2.41 -15.36 -9.41
N THR A 100 1.91 -14.16 -9.70
CA THR A 100 0.86 -13.93 -10.69
C THR A 100 1.29 -12.87 -11.69
N GLY A 101 0.51 -12.73 -12.76
CA GLY A 101 0.80 -11.78 -13.81
C GLY A 101 1.36 -12.41 -15.06
N GLN A 102 2.12 -11.65 -15.85
CA GLN A 102 2.53 -12.09 -17.18
C GLN A 102 4.01 -11.89 -17.44
N VAL A 103 4.56 -12.84 -18.16
CA VAL A 103 5.96 -12.87 -18.62
C VAL A 103 6.01 -13.19 -20.11
N PRO A 104 7.08 -12.78 -20.82
CA PRO A 104 7.17 -12.96 -22.28
C PRO A 104 7.38 -14.42 -22.70
N ASP A 105 8.03 -15.23 -21.89
CA ASP A 105 8.45 -16.59 -22.24
C ASP A 105 8.61 -17.50 -21.01
N GLU A 106 8.75 -18.80 -21.26
CA GLU A 106 8.91 -19.84 -20.24
C GLU A 106 10.24 -19.72 -19.47
N ASP A 107 11.30 -19.29 -20.16
CA ASP A 107 12.62 -19.10 -19.53
C ASP A 107 12.56 -18.01 -18.47
N THR A 108 11.84 -16.92 -18.76
CA THR A 108 11.57 -15.83 -17.82
C THR A 108 10.72 -16.33 -16.66
N LYS A 109 9.67 -17.11 -16.90
CA LYS A 109 8.83 -17.72 -15.88
C LYS A 109 9.64 -18.60 -14.92
N ALA A 110 10.45 -19.49 -15.46
CA ALA A 110 11.31 -20.36 -14.68
C ALA A 110 12.41 -19.58 -13.94
N LYS A 111 12.91 -18.48 -14.50
CA LYS A 111 13.92 -17.63 -13.88
C LYS A 111 13.35 -16.89 -12.67
N VAL A 112 12.15 -16.32 -12.79
CA VAL A 112 11.45 -15.66 -11.67
C VAL A 112 11.21 -16.64 -10.53
N GLU A 113 10.73 -17.84 -10.83
CA GLU A 113 10.48 -18.88 -9.83
C GLU A 113 11.76 -19.25 -9.07
N ARG A 114 12.87 -19.49 -9.79
CA ARG A 114 14.19 -19.81 -9.18
C ARG A 114 14.67 -18.70 -8.26
N ILE A 115 14.56 -17.44 -8.67
CA ILE A 115 14.94 -16.28 -7.85
C ILE A 115 14.15 -16.30 -6.54
N VAL A 116 12.83 -16.44 -6.61
CA VAL A 116 11.96 -16.37 -5.44
C VAL A 116 12.16 -17.58 -4.53
N THR A 117 12.32 -18.78 -5.09
CA THR A 117 12.58 -20.00 -4.33
C THR A 117 13.89 -19.94 -3.56
N SER A 118 14.90 -19.23 -4.07
CA SER A 118 16.21 -19.08 -3.40
C SER A 118 16.23 -18.08 -2.23
N LEU A 119 15.14 -17.32 -2.03
CA LEU A 119 15.09 -16.32 -0.96
C LEU A 119 15.01 -16.96 0.43
N PRO A 120 15.68 -16.37 1.44
CA PRO A 120 15.55 -16.81 2.82
C PRO A 120 14.10 -16.80 3.30
N ASN A 121 13.74 -17.79 4.10
CA ASN A 121 12.43 -17.97 4.72
C ASN A 121 11.29 -18.35 3.76
N VAL A 122 11.50 -18.45 2.46
CA VAL A 122 10.51 -19.00 1.52
C VAL A 122 10.36 -20.50 1.74
N ARG A 123 9.11 -20.96 1.95
CA ARG A 123 8.76 -22.37 2.17
C ARG A 123 8.22 -23.06 0.94
N GLY A 124 7.74 -22.28 -0.03
CA GLY A 124 7.21 -22.79 -1.28
C GLY A 124 6.74 -21.66 -2.18
N VAL A 125 6.72 -21.93 -3.47
CA VAL A 125 6.31 -21.01 -4.52
C VAL A 125 5.21 -21.67 -5.35
N HIS A 126 4.11 -20.94 -5.56
CA HIS A 126 3.08 -21.25 -6.53
C HIS A 126 3.26 -20.31 -7.71
N ASN A 127 3.67 -20.85 -8.85
CA ASN A 127 3.98 -20.08 -10.04
C ASN A 127 2.81 -20.13 -11.03
N GLU A 128 1.95 -19.10 -10.93
CA GLU A 128 0.78 -18.88 -11.79
C GLU A 128 1.03 -17.80 -12.85
N LEU A 129 2.31 -17.52 -13.14
CA LEU A 129 2.68 -16.61 -14.23
C LEU A 129 2.22 -17.15 -15.58
N GLN A 130 1.56 -16.31 -16.34
CA GLN A 130 1.09 -16.62 -17.68
C GLN A 130 2.06 -16.10 -18.74
N ILE A 131 2.26 -16.88 -19.78
CA ILE A 131 3.05 -16.43 -20.93
C ILE A 131 2.13 -15.65 -21.85
N ALA A 132 2.21 -14.32 -21.77
CA ALA A 132 1.42 -13.43 -22.60
C ALA A 132 2.08 -12.06 -22.72
N GLY A 133 1.73 -11.32 -23.78
CA GLY A 133 2.04 -9.89 -23.86
C GLY A 133 1.31 -9.11 -22.76
N ARG A 134 1.77 -7.86 -22.50
CA ARG A 134 1.22 -6.99 -21.42
C ARG A 134 -0.30 -6.95 -21.41
N VAL A 135 -0.89 -7.18 -20.23
CA VAL A 135 -2.34 -7.02 -20.02
C VAL A 135 -2.75 -5.55 -20.16
N GLY A 136 -3.87 -5.33 -20.84
CA GLY A 136 -4.48 -4.00 -20.93
C GLY A 136 -5.13 -3.56 -19.62
N LEU A 137 -5.26 -2.24 -19.42
CA LEU A 137 -5.89 -1.62 -18.24
C LEU A 137 -7.31 -2.13 -17.93
N GLY A 138 -8.02 -2.68 -18.93
CA GLY A 138 -9.39 -3.19 -18.76
C GLY A 138 -9.50 -4.43 -17.87
N THR A 139 -8.50 -5.31 -17.85
CA THR A 139 -8.45 -6.48 -16.98
C THR A 139 -8.30 -6.10 -15.51
N THR A 140 -7.46 -5.13 -15.20
CA THR A 140 -7.21 -4.67 -13.82
C THR A 140 -8.48 -4.14 -13.14
N THR A 141 -9.34 -3.42 -13.88
CA THR A 141 -10.62 -2.92 -13.33
C THR A 141 -11.58 -4.06 -13.01
N ASN A 142 -11.66 -5.06 -13.88
CA ASN A 142 -12.49 -6.24 -13.67
C ASN A 142 -12.02 -7.07 -12.47
N ASP A 143 -10.70 -7.26 -12.32
CA ASP A 143 -10.09 -8.00 -11.23
C ASP A 143 -10.36 -7.33 -9.86
N THR A 144 -10.31 -6.00 -9.81
CA THR A 144 -10.68 -5.24 -8.61
C THR A 144 -12.15 -5.46 -8.22
N ALA A 145 -13.07 -5.42 -9.18
CA ALA A 145 -14.47 -5.68 -8.94
C ALA A 145 -14.73 -7.13 -8.50
N LEU A 146 -14.02 -8.09 -9.10
CA LEU A 146 -14.10 -9.50 -8.73
C LEU A 146 -13.57 -9.73 -7.31
N THR A 147 -12.41 -9.16 -6.96
CA THR A 147 -11.87 -9.20 -5.60
C THR A 147 -12.87 -8.67 -4.57
N ALA A 148 -13.54 -7.55 -4.86
CA ALA A 148 -14.53 -6.97 -3.95
C ALA A 148 -15.74 -7.91 -3.75
N ARG A 149 -16.25 -8.51 -4.83
CA ARG A 149 -17.36 -9.48 -4.76
C ARG A 149 -17.01 -10.71 -3.93
N VAL A 150 -15.83 -11.30 -4.15
CA VAL A 150 -15.35 -12.46 -3.40
C VAL A 150 -15.22 -12.11 -1.92
N LYS A 151 -14.59 -10.99 -1.58
CA LYS A 151 -14.47 -10.56 -0.18
C LYS A 151 -15.83 -10.32 0.48
N THR A 152 -16.80 -9.75 -0.23
CA THR A 152 -18.16 -9.57 0.30
C THR A 152 -18.81 -10.90 0.56
N ALA A 153 -18.77 -11.85 -0.37
CA ALA A 153 -19.33 -13.18 -0.20
C ALA A 153 -18.70 -13.92 1.00
N MET A 154 -17.36 -13.80 1.17
CA MET A 154 -16.67 -14.42 2.30
C MET A 154 -17.06 -13.79 3.66
N ILE A 155 -17.41 -12.50 3.70
CA ILE A 155 -17.87 -11.83 4.92
C ILE A 155 -19.29 -12.27 5.28
N GLU A 156 -20.12 -12.57 4.29
CA GLU A 156 -21.50 -13.03 4.47
C GLU A 156 -21.56 -14.50 4.94
N GLU A 157 -20.50 -15.28 4.72
CA GLU A 157 -20.40 -16.67 5.15
C GLU A 157 -20.16 -16.79 6.66
N LYS A 158 -21.14 -17.33 7.39
CA LYS A 158 -21.19 -17.27 8.87
C LYS A 158 -20.06 -18.01 9.58
N ASP A 159 -19.54 -19.07 9.01
CA ASP A 159 -18.54 -19.92 9.64
C ASP A 159 -17.15 -19.77 9.01
N LEU A 160 -16.92 -18.68 8.28
CA LEU A 160 -15.66 -18.34 7.66
C LEU A 160 -15.09 -17.04 8.26
N ASN A 161 -13.88 -17.14 8.80
CA ASN A 161 -13.15 -15.92 9.16
C ASN A 161 -12.50 -15.31 7.90
N ALA A 162 -13.25 -14.43 7.22
CA ALA A 162 -12.82 -13.77 5.99
C ALA A 162 -11.47 -13.03 6.13
N GLN A 163 -11.12 -12.56 7.34
CA GLN A 163 -9.86 -11.86 7.61
C GLN A 163 -8.65 -12.80 7.63
N SER A 164 -8.87 -14.10 7.82
CA SER A 164 -7.82 -15.12 7.77
C SER A 164 -7.46 -15.55 6.35
N VAL A 165 -8.17 -15.02 5.34
CA VAL A 165 -7.97 -15.35 3.93
C VAL A 165 -7.56 -14.10 3.14
N LYS A 166 -6.39 -14.15 2.50
CA LYS A 166 -5.92 -13.16 1.54
C LYS A 166 -6.45 -13.51 0.16
N VAL A 167 -7.14 -12.59 -0.47
CA VAL A 167 -7.70 -12.75 -1.82
C VAL A 167 -6.81 -12.00 -2.80
N VAL A 168 -6.33 -12.67 -3.81
CA VAL A 168 -5.56 -12.12 -4.93
C VAL A 168 -6.31 -12.45 -6.21
N THR A 169 -6.55 -11.46 -7.06
CA THR A 169 -7.19 -11.66 -8.36
C THR A 169 -6.28 -11.17 -9.47
N GLU A 170 -6.03 -12.01 -10.45
CA GLU A 170 -5.20 -11.70 -11.60
C GLU A 170 -5.81 -12.32 -12.86
N ALA A 171 -6.01 -11.50 -13.89
CA ALA A 171 -6.57 -11.91 -15.18
C ALA A 171 -7.87 -12.72 -15.08
N GLY A 172 -8.77 -12.35 -14.15
CA GLY A 172 -10.05 -13.02 -13.91
C GLY A 172 -9.97 -14.31 -13.08
N VAL A 173 -8.78 -14.70 -12.62
CA VAL A 173 -8.60 -15.86 -11.73
C VAL A 173 -8.44 -15.38 -10.30
N VAL A 174 -9.16 -16.00 -9.37
CA VAL A 174 -9.10 -15.71 -7.94
C VAL A 174 -8.23 -16.74 -7.24
N TYR A 175 -7.25 -16.27 -6.50
CA TYR A 175 -6.37 -17.08 -5.65
C TYR A 175 -6.67 -16.76 -4.19
N LEU A 176 -6.89 -17.81 -3.39
CA LEU A 176 -7.15 -17.71 -1.97
C LEU A 176 -5.95 -18.25 -1.18
N MET A 177 -5.42 -17.42 -0.29
CA MET A 177 -4.31 -17.81 0.59
C MET A 177 -4.74 -17.61 2.04
N GLY A 178 -4.71 -18.68 2.85
CA GLY A 178 -5.20 -18.60 4.22
C GLY A 178 -4.65 -19.67 5.13
N MET A 179 -4.64 -19.38 6.44
CA MET A 179 -4.48 -20.38 7.49
C MET A 179 -5.87 -20.74 8.03
N VAL A 180 -6.52 -21.71 7.39
CA VAL A 180 -7.90 -22.07 7.65
C VAL A 180 -8.00 -23.55 8.00
N SER A 181 -9.02 -23.93 8.74
CA SER A 181 -9.39 -25.34 8.92
C SER A 181 -9.91 -25.92 7.59
N ARG A 182 -9.95 -27.24 7.50
CA ARG A 182 -10.49 -27.90 6.31
C ARG A 182 -11.93 -27.47 6.02
N ALA A 183 -12.76 -27.39 7.05
CA ALA A 183 -14.16 -26.97 6.91
C ALA A 183 -14.31 -25.52 6.43
N GLU A 184 -13.44 -24.60 6.89
CA GLU A 184 -13.41 -23.21 6.40
C GLU A 184 -12.91 -23.15 4.96
N GLY A 185 -11.92 -23.96 4.59
CA GLY A 185 -11.40 -24.01 3.23
C GLY A 185 -12.40 -24.58 2.20
N GLU A 186 -13.32 -25.46 2.65
CA GLU A 186 -14.40 -25.99 1.80
C GLU A 186 -15.53 -24.97 1.59
N ARG A 187 -15.63 -23.93 2.44
CA ARG A 187 -16.61 -22.84 2.34
C ARG A 187 -16.08 -21.61 1.62
N ALA A 188 -14.76 -21.44 1.57
CA ALA A 188 -14.12 -20.31 0.93
C ALA A 188 -14.08 -20.47 -0.60
#